data_c28f6babc96f9f42990c2dec6d19751f
#
_entry.id   c28f6babc96f9f42990c2dec6d19751f
#
_cell.length_a   1.000
_cell.length_b   1.000
_cell.length_c   1.000
_cell.angle_alpha   90.00
_cell.angle_beta   90.00
_cell.angle_gamma   90.00
#
_symmetry.space_group_name_H-M   'P 1'
#
loop_
_entity.id
_entity.type
_entity.pdbx_description
1 polymer ?
#
loop_
_entity_poly.entity_id
_entity_poly.type
_entity_poly.pdbx_seq_one_letter_code
_entity_poly.pdbx_strand_id
1 'polypeptide(L)'
;TKKKIKLKSKKKPISPYGKAKLMSFNKTKYFREKKKIKAYNAIIFNTESFLRRKDYLIPKICTAAINAYNSNTKTAFGNLDVSREWNWCEEQVKYLTYFVSNKPQDFILSNGKPYTAKKMLNFAFKYFNLDFKKFVSYKKNLLRKKDFRLKHSDYISCLKRNNLIRKPKIYGKSLIHTLMGNDVSLRKDFIISNAINVQNLDV
;
A
#
# COMPACT_ATOMS: atom_id res chain seq x y z
N THR A 1 24.24 3.78 6.70
CA THR A 1 23.23 3.89 5.61
C THR A 1 22.27 2.72 5.72
N LYS A 2 20.96 2.97 5.94
CA LYS A 2 19.94 1.92 6.02
C LYS A 2 19.88 1.18 4.67
N LYS A 3 20.21 -0.12 4.65
CA LYS A 3 20.18 -0.94 3.42
C LYS A 3 18.80 -0.89 2.77
N LYS A 4 18.74 -0.45 1.51
CA LYS A 4 17.51 -0.45 0.69
C LYS A 4 17.14 -1.88 0.27
N ILE A 5 15.84 -2.14 0.12
CA ILE A 5 15.33 -3.38 -0.47
C ILE A 5 15.48 -3.28 -1.99
N LYS A 6 16.33 -4.12 -2.58
CA LYS A 6 16.61 -4.21 -4.02
C LYS A 6 15.96 -5.45 -4.62
N LEU A 7 15.83 -5.50 -5.93
CA LEU A 7 15.38 -6.72 -6.64
C LEU A 7 16.17 -7.96 -6.26
N LYS A 8 17.49 -7.80 -6.12
CA LYS A 8 18.42 -8.87 -5.72
C LYS A 8 18.47 -9.14 -4.21
N SER A 9 17.70 -8.40 -3.38
CA SER A 9 17.67 -8.65 -1.93
C SER A 9 17.17 -10.06 -1.64
N LYS A 10 17.81 -10.74 -0.66
CA LYS A 10 17.44 -12.09 -0.23
C LYS A 10 16.00 -12.09 0.28
N LYS A 11 15.16 -12.94 -0.29
CA LYS A 11 13.76 -13.11 0.08
C LYS A 11 13.67 -14.19 1.16
N LYS A 12 13.24 -13.81 2.38
CA LYS A 12 13.10 -14.69 3.53
C LYS A 12 11.65 -14.63 4.05
N PRO A 13 10.71 -15.34 3.41
CA PRO A 13 9.32 -15.35 3.87
C PRO A 13 9.19 -16.10 5.20
N ILE A 14 8.40 -15.55 6.12
CA ILE A 14 8.11 -16.14 7.44
C ILE A 14 6.68 -16.64 7.58
N SER A 15 5.80 -16.29 6.64
CA SER A 15 4.40 -16.70 6.64
C SER A 15 4.11 -17.66 5.49
N PRO A 16 3.06 -18.52 5.60
CA PRO A 16 2.61 -19.36 4.49
C PRO A 16 2.31 -18.55 3.23
N TYR A 17 1.62 -17.41 3.38
CA TYR A 17 1.37 -16.47 2.29
C TYR A 17 2.68 -16.00 1.62
N GLY A 18 3.64 -15.57 2.41
CA GLY A 18 4.94 -15.12 1.89
C GLY A 18 5.70 -16.23 1.15
N LYS A 19 5.63 -17.48 1.65
CA LYS A 19 6.22 -18.66 0.99
C LYS A 19 5.55 -18.90 -0.36
N ALA A 20 4.21 -18.90 -0.44
CA ALA A 20 3.47 -19.05 -1.68
C ALA A 20 3.83 -17.96 -2.71
N LYS A 21 3.93 -16.69 -2.27
CA LYS A 21 4.37 -15.59 -3.15
C LYS A 21 5.80 -15.76 -3.65
N LEU A 22 6.70 -16.28 -2.84
CA LEU A 22 8.07 -16.57 -3.29
C LEU A 22 8.11 -17.72 -4.31
N MET A 23 7.30 -18.77 -4.11
CA MET A 23 7.17 -19.85 -5.09
C MET A 23 6.64 -19.32 -6.43
N SER A 24 5.58 -18.51 -6.41
CA SER A 24 5.03 -17.87 -7.62
C SER A 24 6.09 -16.99 -8.32
N PHE A 25 6.84 -16.18 -7.56
CA PHE A 25 7.92 -15.36 -8.08
C PHE A 25 8.98 -16.19 -8.81
N ASN A 26 9.45 -17.28 -8.19
CA ASN A 26 10.45 -18.16 -8.77
C ASN A 26 9.92 -18.89 -10.03
N LYS A 27 8.66 -19.34 -9.99
CA LYS A 27 8.01 -20.00 -11.12
C LYS A 27 7.86 -19.06 -12.32
N THR A 28 7.40 -17.83 -12.10
CA THR A 28 7.33 -16.78 -13.13
C THR A 28 8.69 -16.52 -13.76
N LYS A 29 9.74 -16.42 -12.94
CA LYS A 29 11.11 -16.25 -13.40
C LYS A 29 11.56 -17.44 -14.25
N TYR A 30 11.30 -18.67 -13.81
CA TYR A 30 11.62 -19.89 -14.56
C TYR A 30 10.95 -19.91 -15.94
N PHE A 31 9.65 -19.63 -16.02
CA PHE A 31 8.93 -19.60 -17.29
C PHE A 31 9.48 -18.52 -18.23
N ARG A 32 9.82 -17.36 -17.70
CA ARG A 32 10.45 -16.29 -18.50
C ARG A 32 11.81 -16.71 -19.05
N GLU A 33 12.68 -17.26 -18.20
CA GLU A 33 14.08 -17.54 -18.57
C GLU A 33 14.25 -18.84 -19.37
N LYS A 34 13.54 -19.90 -19.00
CA LYS A 34 13.69 -21.22 -19.60
C LYS A 34 12.67 -21.52 -20.70
N LYS A 35 11.44 -21.02 -20.56
CA LYS A 35 10.37 -21.27 -21.53
C LYS A 35 10.11 -20.09 -22.47
N LYS A 36 10.87 -18.99 -22.34
CA LYS A 36 10.77 -17.77 -23.16
C LYS A 36 9.37 -17.12 -23.17
N ILE A 37 8.56 -17.39 -22.14
CA ILE A 37 7.23 -16.80 -21.99
C ILE A 37 7.38 -15.33 -21.55
N LYS A 38 6.57 -14.44 -22.11
CA LYS A 38 6.48 -13.03 -21.69
C LYS A 38 5.84 -12.94 -20.31
N ALA A 39 6.65 -13.07 -19.25
CA ALA A 39 6.19 -13.08 -17.87
C ALA A 39 6.95 -12.05 -17.01
N TYR A 40 6.23 -11.39 -16.11
CA TYR A 40 6.71 -10.27 -15.29
C TYR A 40 6.49 -10.54 -13.81
N ASN A 41 7.43 -10.13 -12.97
CA ASN A 41 7.23 -10.09 -11.52
C ASN A 41 7.19 -8.65 -11.04
N ALA A 42 6.05 -8.22 -10.52
CA ALA A 42 5.91 -6.96 -9.81
C ALA A 42 6.03 -7.20 -8.30
N ILE A 43 7.05 -6.63 -7.66
CA ILE A 43 7.19 -6.60 -6.21
C ILE A 43 6.46 -5.35 -5.72
N ILE A 44 5.17 -5.52 -5.37
CA ILE A 44 4.27 -4.44 -5.00
C ILE A 44 4.32 -4.25 -3.48
N PHE A 45 4.54 -3.01 -3.04
CA PHE A 45 4.40 -2.60 -1.65
C PHE A 45 2.96 -2.25 -1.32
N ASN A 46 2.66 -1.89 -0.07
CA ASN A 46 1.28 -1.66 0.34
C ASN A 46 0.56 -0.69 -0.58
N THR A 47 -0.62 -1.08 -1.04
CA THR A 47 -1.43 -0.32 -1.98
C THR A 47 -2.73 0.09 -1.31
N GLU A 48 -3.11 1.34 -1.49
CA GLU A 48 -4.32 1.93 -0.94
C GLU A 48 -5.16 2.55 -2.06
N SER A 49 -6.47 2.49 -1.88
CA SER A 49 -7.46 3.08 -2.80
C SER A 49 -8.75 3.34 -2.04
N PHE A 50 -9.73 3.99 -2.68
CA PHE A 50 -11.09 4.14 -2.13
C PHE A 50 -11.79 2.79 -1.91
N LEU A 51 -11.43 1.77 -2.67
CA LEU A 51 -12.00 0.41 -2.59
C LEU A 51 -11.38 -0.43 -1.46
N ARG A 52 -10.38 0.09 -0.74
CA ARG A 52 -9.73 -0.65 0.34
C ARG A 52 -10.70 -0.88 1.50
N ARG A 53 -10.80 -2.10 1.99
CA ARG A 53 -11.65 -2.45 3.14
C ARG A 53 -11.32 -1.61 4.38
N LYS A 54 -12.34 -1.22 5.14
CA LYS A 54 -12.22 -0.34 6.31
C LYS A 54 -11.41 -0.92 7.48
N ASP A 55 -11.25 -2.25 7.56
CA ASP A 55 -10.47 -2.94 8.58
C ASP A 55 -8.94 -2.88 8.34
N TYR A 56 -8.50 -2.46 7.15
CA TYR A 56 -7.09 -2.20 6.90
C TYR A 56 -6.61 -0.89 7.55
N LEU A 57 -5.29 -0.83 7.82
CA LEU A 57 -4.71 0.21 8.67
C LEU A 57 -4.99 1.64 8.18
N ILE A 58 -4.77 1.94 6.92
CA ILE A 58 -4.94 3.31 6.41
C ILE A 58 -6.40 3.74 6.36
N PRO A 59 -7.35 2.96 5.80
CA PRO A 59 -8.77 3.29 5.91
C PRO A 59 -9.24 3.41 7.36
N LYS A 60 -8.79 2.52 8.26
CA LYS A 60 -9.10 2.60 9.69
C LYS A 60 -8.59 3.90 10.32
N ILE A 61 -7.40 4.37 9.94
CA ILE A 61 -6.85 5.66 10.40
C ILE A 61 -7.73 6.82 9.94
N CYS A 62 -8.14 6.85 8.67
CA CYS A 62 -9.02 7.88 8.12
C CYS A 62 -10.38 7.88 8.83
N THR A 63 -11.01 6.70 8.97
CA THR A 63 -12.29 6.54 9.68
C THR A 63 -12.19 6.98 11.15
N ALA A 64 -11.09 6.67 11.83
CA ALA A 64 -10.87 7.09 13.21
C ALA A 64 -10.80 8.61 13.35
N ALA A 65 -10.14 9.31 12.42
CA ALA A 65 -10.07 10.77 12.44
C ALA A 65 -11.43 11.41 12.15
N ILE A 66 -12.21 10.87 11.21
CA ILE A 66 -13.56 11.31 10.89
C ILE A 66 -14.50 11.11 12.09
N ASN A 67 -14.47 9.94 12.72
CA ASN A 67 -15.31 9.64 13.89
C ASN A 67 -14.92 10.51 15.10
N ALA A 68 -13.64 10.78 15.29
CA ALA A 68 -13.19 11.69 16.34
C ALA A 68 -13.71 13.12 16.11
N TYR A 69 -13.70 13.59 14.86
CA TYR A 69 -14.22 14.91 14.50
C TYR A 69 -15.74 15.00 14.66
N ASN A 70 -16.49 14.02 14.12
CA ASN A 70 -17.96 14.06 14.10
C ASN A 70 -18.59 13.69 15.44
N SER A 71 -18.01 12.78 16.20
CA SER A 71 -18.67 12.12 17.34
C SER A 71 -17.79 12.01 18.58
N ASN A 72 -16.64 12.67 18.62
CA ASN A 72 -15.69 12.62 19.74
C ASN A 72 -15.28 11.18 20.14
N THR A 73 -15.31 10.23 19.20
CA THR A 73 -15.15 8.80 19.46
C THR A 73 -13.67 8.39 19.51
N LYS A 74 -13.32 7.53 20.49
CA LYS A 74 -11.98 6.93 20.59
C LYS A 74 -11.89 5.64 19.78
N THR A 75 -10.78 5.43 19.10
CA THR A 75 -10.50 4.21 18.32
C THR A 75 -9.25 3.48 18.83
N ALA A 76 -9.36 2.15 18.94
CA ALA A 76 -8.26 1.31 19.40
C ALA A 76 -7.38 0.85 18.25
N PHE A 77 -6.05 0.94 18.45
CA PHE A 77 -5.02 0.48 17.54
C PHE A 77 -4.04 -0.48 18.23
N GLY A 78 -3.36 -1.30 17.43
CA GLY A 78 -2.23 -2.11 17.87
C GLY A 78 -0.91 -1.34 17.77
N ASN A 79 0.11 -1.97 17.16
CA ASN A 79 1.43 -1.36 17.01
C ASN A 79 1.43 -0.18 16.02
N LEU A 80 1.68 1.01 16.51
CA LEU A 80 1.77 2.24 15.69
C LEU A 80 3.19 2.54 15.19
N ASP A 81 4.20 1.81 15.65
CA ASP A 81 5.58 1.96 15.16
C ASP A 81 5.84 1.16 13.89
N VAL A 82 4.86 0.37 13.45
CA VAL A 82 4.92 -0.33 12.17
C VAL A 82 5.11 0.68 11.04
N SER A 83 6.12 0.43 10.20
CA SER A 83 6.48 1.31 9.10
C SER A 83 6.30 0.59 7.77
N ARG A 84 5.63 1.25 6.84
CA ARG A 84 5.37 0.72 5.48
C ARG A 84 5.48 1.85 4.45
N GLU A 85 5.71 1.47 3.19
CA GLU A 85 5.51 2.32 2.04
C GLU A 85 4.07 2.11 1.54
N TRP A 86 3.19 3.08 1.80
CA TRP A 86 1.81 3.07 1.31
C TRP A 86 1.73 3.88 0.03
N ASN A 87 1.15 3.28 -1.00
CA ASN A 87 1.12 3.78 -2.36
C ASN A 87 -0.32 3.96 -2.82
N TRP A 88 -0.53 4.87 -3.74
CA TRP A 88 -1.81 5.07 -4.40
C TRP A 88 -1.98 4.07 -5.55
N CYS A 89 -3.09 3.34 -5.56
CA CYS A 89 -3.35 2.25 -6.50
C CYS A 89 -3.30 2.72 -7.95
N GLU A 90 -3.94 3.83 -8.27
CA GLU A 90 -3.99 4.38 -9.62
C GLU A 90 -2.59 4.70 -10.18
N GLU A 91 -1.71 5.29 -9.36
CA GLU A 91 -0.32 5.51 -9.77
C GLU A 91 0.42 4.20 -10.00
N GLN A 92 0.19 3.19 -9.15
CA GLN A 92 0.83 1.89 -9.34
C GLN A 92 0.35 1.19 -10.62
N VAL A 93 -0.94 1.28 -10.96
CA VAL A 93 -1.47 0.72 -12.20
C VAL A 93 -0.83 1.39 -13.42
N LYS A 94 -0.71 2.72 -13.44
CA LYS A 94 -0.02 3.46 -14.52
C LYS A 94 1.42 2.98 -14.71
N TYR A 95 2.16 2.74 -13.62
CA TYR A 95 3.52 2.20 -13.70
C TYR A 95 3.55 0.73 -14.10
N LEU A 96 2.60 -0.08 -13.62
CA LEU A 96 2.48 -1.48 -14.02
C LEU A 96 2.28 -1.61 -15.53
N THR A 97 1.35 -0.85 -16.11
CA THR A 97 1.10 -0.82 -17.55
C THR A 97 2.37 -0.49 -18.34
N TYR A 98 3.12 0.52 -17.89
CA TYR A 98 4.40 0.86 -18.52
C TYR A 98 5.41 -0.29 -18.45
N PHE A 99 5.57 -0.93 -17.29
CA PHE A 99 6.56 -2.01 -17.14
C PHE A 99 6.21 -3.24 -17.99
N VAL A 100 4.93 -3.58 -18.13
CA VAL A 100 4.51 -4.75 -18.93
C VAL A 100 4.56 -4.49 -20.42
N SER A 101 4.64 -3.23 -20.86
CA SER A 101 4.86 -2.86 -22.27
C SER A 101 6.33 -2.98 -22.68
N ASN A 102 7.24 -3.16 -21.74
CA ASN A 102 8.68 -3.33 -21.97
C ASN A 102 9.10 -4.81 -21.98
N LYS A 103 10.39 -5.08 -22.13
CA LYS A 103 10.94 -6.44 -22.04
C LYS A 103 10.57 -7.11 -20.71
N PRO A 104 10.18 -8.40 -20.72
CA PRO A 104 9.86 -9.15 -19.53
C PRO A 104 10.96 -9.10 -18.46
N GLN A 105 10.58 -8.67 -17.25
CA GLN A 105 11.53 -8.45 -16.16
C GLN A 105 10.87 -8.52 -14.78
N ASP A 106 11.70 -8.52 -13.74
CA ASP A 106 11.28 -8.26 -12.37
C ASP A 106 11.44 -6.77 -12.07
N PHE A 107 10.48 -6.18 -11.37
CA PHE A 107 10.52 -4.77 -10.97
C PHE A 107 9.88 -4.52 -9.60
N ILE A 108 10.20 -3.38 -9.00
CA ILE A 108 9.62 -2.93 -7.73
C ILE A 108 8.61 -1.83 -8.02
N LEU A 109 7.41 -1.93 -7.46
CA LEU A 109 6.40 -0.88 -7.43
C LEU A 109 6.23 -0.35 -6.01
N SER A 110 6.69 0.87 -5.79
CA SER A 110 6.61 1.56 -4.51
C SER A 110 6.87 3.06 -4.68
N ASN A 111 6.91 3.82 -3.56
CA ASN A 111 7.27 5.24 -3.57
C ASN A 111 8.65 5.52 -2.94
N GLY A 112 9.30 4.52 -2.34
CA GLY A 112 10.61 4.65 -1.71
C GLY A 112 10.61 5.41 -0.38
N LYS A 113 9.44 5.76 0.17
CA LYS A 113 9.31 6.53 1.42
C LYS A 113 8.40 5.84 2.43
N PRO A 114 8.97 5.10 3.40
CA PRO A 114 8.19 4.49 4.47
C PRO A 114 7.75 5.54 5.50
N TYR A 115 6.52 5.37 5.98
CA TYR A 115 5.96 6.12 7.09
C TYR A 115 5.57 5.15 8.21
N THR A 116 5.65 5.62 9.47
CA THR A 116 5.06 4.87 10.59
C THR A 116 3.55 5.06 10.63
N ALA A 117 2.81 4.09 11.17
CA ALA A 117 1.38 4.23 11.39
C ALA A 117 1.06 5.45 12.26
N LYS A 118 1.90 5.72 13.27
CA LYS A 118 1.81 6.92 14.12
C LYS A 118 1.87 8.22 13.30
N LYS A 119 2.77 8.28 12.29
CA LYS A 119 2.89 9.46 11.43
C LYS A 119 1.68 9.60 10.50
N MET A 120 1.13 8.49 10.01
CA MET A 120 -0.09 8.50 9.20
C MET A 120 -1.31 8.94 10.02
N LEU A 121 -1.44 8.48 11.27
CA LEU A 121 -2.43 8.99 12.23
C LEU A 121 -2.31 10.50 12.42
N ASN A 122 -1.10 11.00 12.66
CA ASN A 122 -0.89 12.43 12.82
C ASN A 122 -1.34 13.22 11.57
N PHE A 123 -1.10 12.72 10.37
CA PHE A 123 -1.59 13.38 9.15
C PHE A 123 -3.12 13.40 9.07
N ALA A 124 -3.80 12.30 9.41
CA ALA A 124 -5.25 12.20 9.36
C ALA A 124 -5.93 13.10 10.40
N PHE A 125 -5.47 13.08 11.64
CA PHE A 125 -6.06 13.90 12.70
C PHE A 125 -5.77 15.40 12.52
N LYS A 126 -4.58 15.74 12.02
CA LYS A 126 -4.24 17.13 11.67
C LYS A 126 -5.07 17.71 10.52
N TYR A 127 -5.67 16.87 9.69
CA TYR A 127 -6.64 17.30 8.67
C TYR A 127 -7.84 18.04 9.30
N PHE A 128 -8.27 17.61 10.50
CA PHE A 128 -9.34 18.22 11.30
C PHE A 128 -8.81 19.08 12.47
N ASN A 129 -7.55 19.45 12.49
CA ASN A 129 -6.91 20.17 13.60
C ASN A 129 -6.96 19.43 14.96
N LEU A 130 -7.11 18.11 14.97
CA LEU A 130 -7.19 17.29 16.18
C LEU A 130 -5.81 16.73 16.58
N ASP A 131 -5.62 16.49 17.89
CA ASP A 131 -4.53 15.69 18.42
C ASP A 131 -4.96 14.22 18.56
N PHE A 132 -4.40 13.32 17.76
CA PHE A 132 -4.73 11.90 17.77
C PHE A 132 -4.53 11.22 19.14
N LYS A 133 -3.64 11.74 19.99
CA LYS A 133 -3.37 11.18 21.32
C LYS A 133 -4.60 11.18 22.22
N LYS A 134 -5.53 12.11 22.02
CA LYS A 134 -6.78 12.21 22.79
C LYS A 134 -7.80 11.14 22.36
N PHE A 135 -7.71 10.63 21.14
CA PHE A 135 -8.72 9.77 20.50
C PHE A 135 -8.24 8.36 20.18
N VAL A 136 -6.96 8.06 20.42
CA VAL A 136 -6.38 6.76 20.11
C VAL A 136 -6.01 6.03 21.39
N SER A 137 -6.49 4.81 21.52
CA SER A 137 -6.11 3.88 22.58
C SER A 137 -5.30 2.72 22.02
N TYR A 138 -4.49 2.09 22.88
CA TYR A 138 -3.66 0.94 22.49
C TYR A 138 -4.26 -0.34 23.05
N LYS A 139 -4.39 -1.37 22.21
CA LYS A 139 -4.83 -2.71 22.63
C LYS A 139 -3.77 -3.75 22.28
N LYS A 140 -3.29 -4.50 23.30
CA LYS A 140 -2.27 -5.55 23.15
C LYS A 140 -2.73 -6.71 22.27
N ASN A 141 -4.01 -7.08 22.31
CA ASN A 141 -4.59 -8.14 21.48
C ASN A 141 -4.60 -7.82 19.97
N LEU A 142 -4.40 -6.55 19.59
CA LEU A 142 -4.26 -6.13 18.19
C LEU A 142 -2.80 -6.14 17.72
N LEU A 143 -1.84 -6.56 18.56
CA LEU A 143 -0.44 -6.68 18.19
C LEU A 143 -0.24 -7.94 17.36
N ARG A 144 0.44 -7.81 16.22
CA ARG A 144 0.92 -8.99 15.46
C ARG A 144 2.15 -9.57 16.14
N LYS A 145 2.25 -10.91 16.20
CA LYS A 145 3.37 -11.64 16.84
C LYS A 145 4.76 -11.23 16.30
N LYS A 146 4.84 -10.81 15.03
CA LYS A 146 6.08 -10.31 14.41
C LYS A 146 5.75 -9.18 13.44
N ASP A 147 6.05 -7.96 13.85
CA ASP A 147 6.00 -6.78 12.99
C ASP A 147 7.42 -6.25 12.76
N PHE A 148 7.77 -6.02 11.50
CA PHE A 148 9.09 -5.53 11.12
C PHE A 148 9.02 -4.08 10.68
N ARG A 149 10.02 -3.28 11.10
CA ARG A 149 10.27 -1.99 10.46
C ARG A 149 10.75 -2.24 9.04
N LEU A 150 9.97 -1.80 8.07
CA LEU A 150 10.34 -1.92 6.66
C LEU A 150 11.52 -1.00 6.36
N LYS A 151 12.51 -1.53 5.63
CA LYS A 151 13.56 -0.74 5.00
C LYS A 151 12.99 -0.07 3.75
N HIS A 152 13.62 1.02 3.30
CA HIS A 152 13.24 1.68 2.05
C HIS A 152 13.38 0.73 0.86
N SER A 153 12.44 0.81 -0.09
CA SER A 153 12.60 0.17 -1.39
C SER A 153 13.60 0.93 -2.26
N ASP A 154 14.27 0.21 -3.15
CA ASP A 154 15.13 0.80 -4.18
C ASP A 154 14.34 1.13 -5.45
N TYR A 155 13.11 1.63 -5.27
CA TYR A 155 12.19 1.92 -6.36
C TYR A 155 12.74 2.98 -7.33
N ILE A 156 13.39 4.01 -6.80
CA ILE A 156 13.97 5.09 -7.62
C ILE A 156 15.01 4.56 -8.61
N SER A 157 15.88 3.63 -8.20
CA SER A 157 16.84 2.98 -9.12
C SER A 157 16.12 2.11 -10.15
N CYS A 158 14.98 1.53 -9.81
CA CYS A 158 14.16 0.77 -10.74
C CYS A 158 13.55 1.69 -11.81
N LEU A 159 13.02 2.86 -11.41
CA LEU A 159 12.52 3.88 -12.35
C LEU A 159 13.62 4.35 -13.32
N LYS A 160 14.78 4.71 -12.78
CA LYS A 160 15.91 5.21 -13.58
C LYS A 160 16.37 4.19 -14.64
N ARG A 161 16.47 2.91 -14.27
CA ARG A 161 16.86 1.83 -15.21
C ARG A 161 15.88 1.65 -16.37
N ASN A 162 14.64 2.06 -16.20
CA ASN A 162 13.59 1.94 -17.20
C ASN A 162 13.24 3.30 -17.84
N ASN A 163 14.08 4.32 -17.68
CA ASN A 163 13.88 5.68 -18.21
C ASN A 163 12.55 6.34 -17.79
N LEU A 164 12.01 5.93 -16.63
CA LEU A 164 10.79 6.51 -16.07
C LEU A 164 11.13 7.79 -15.30
N ILE A 165 10.68 8.92 -15.82
CA ILE A 165 10.97 10.25 -15.26
C ILE A 165 10.01 10.61 -14.13
N ARG A 166 8.77 10.13 -14.18
CA ARG A 166 7.74 10.48 -13.19
C ARG A 166 7.90 9.66 -11.90
N LYS A 167 8.00 10.36 -10.77
CA LYS A 167 7.96 9.77 -9.43
C LYS A 167 6.53 9.71 -8.92
N PRO A 168 6.18 8.75 -8.05
CA PRO A 168 4.89 8.76 -7.35
C PRO A 168 4.71 10.07 -6.58
N LYS A 169 3.51 10.62 -6.61
CA LYS A 169 3.15 11.89 -5.96
C LYS A 169 2.26 11.67 -4.75
N ILE A 170 1.38 10.67 -4.80
CA ILE A 170 0.36 10.41 -3.79
C ILE A 170 0.86 9.38 -2.78
N TYR A 171 1.45 9.84 -1.67
CA TYR A 171 1.92 9.05 -0.53
C TYR A 171 2.01 9.91 0.74
N GLY A 172 2.11 9.29 1.92
CA GLY A 172 2.22 10.01 3.19
C GLY A 172 1.04 10.95 3.42
N LYS A 173 1.31 12.24 3.57
CA LYS A 173 0.27 13.26 3.82
C LYS A 173 -0.70 13.39 2.64
N SER A 174 -0.20 13.42 1.40
CA SER A 174 -1.07 13.53 0.22
C SER A 174 -1.98 12.33 0.06
N LEU A 175 -1.53 11.11 0.37
CA LEU A 175 -2.37 9.92 0.37
C LEU A 175 -3.54 10.04 1.37
N ILE A 176 -3.25 10.47 2.61
CA ILE A 176 -4.29 10.70 3.62
C ILE A 176 -5.27 11.76 3.15
N HIS A 177 -4.79 12.90 2.64
CA HIS A 177 -5.64 13.98 2.15
C HIS A 177 -6.50 13.54 0.96
N THR A 178 -5.97 12.75 0.02
CA THR A 178 -6.73 12.17 -1.09
C THR A 178 -7.86 11.26 -0.59
N LEU A 179 -7.56 10.40 0.40
CA LEU A 179 -8.56 9.48 0.97
C LEU A 179 -9.65 10.18 1.81
N MET A 180 -9.34 11.33 2.41
CA MET A 180 -10.26 12.07 3.27
C MET A 180 -10.98 13.20 2.54
N GLY A 181 -10.36 13.84 1.58
CA GLY A 181 -10.89 14.97 0.83
C GLY A 181 -11.91 14.60 -0.24
N ASN A 182 -11.92 13.34 -0.68
CA ASN A 182 -13.02 12.82 -1.50
C ASN A 182 -14.07 12.26 -0.55
N ASP A 183 -15.17 12.94 -0.50
CA ASP A 183 -16.31 12.74 0.41
C ASP A 183 -16.65 11.25 0.58
N VAL A 184 -16.81 10.83 1.84
CA VAL A 184 -17.17 9.46 2.22
C VAL A 184 -18.55 9.05 1.64
N SER A 185 -19.40 10.01 1.26
CA SER A 185 -20.67 9.78 0.56
C SER A 185 -20.45 9.20 -0.84
N LEU A 186 -19.49 9.69 -1.61
CA LEU A 186 -19.10 9.15 -2.92
C LEU A 186 -18.60 7.71 -2.86
N ARG A 187 -18.15 7.24 -1.69
CA ARG A 187 -17.70 5.85 -1.49
C ARG A 187 -18.85 4.84 -1.56
N LYS A 188 -20.05 5.21 -1.11
CA LYS A 188 -21.24 4.35 -1.22
C LYS A 188 -21.69 4.24 -2.68
N ASP A 189 -21.75 5.35 -3.38
CA ASP A 189 -22.25 5.40 -4.74
C ASP A 189 -21.29 4.74 -5.73
N PHE A 190 -19.97 4.92 -5.53
CA PHE A 190 -18.95 4.27 -6.36
C PHE A 190 -18.88 2.75 -6.13
N ILE A 191 -19.05 2.26 -4.90
CA ILE A 191 -19.09 0.82 -4.61
C ILE A 191 -20.36 0.19 -5.21
N ILE A 192 -21.49 0.86 -5.12
CA ILE A 192 -22.76 0.37 -5.67
C ILE A 192 -22.72 0.35 -7.19
N SER A 193 -22.23 1.40 -7.85
CA SER A 193 -22.16 1.47 -9.30
C SER A 193 -21.17 0.46 -9.91
N ASN A 194 -20.05 0.18 -9.24
CA ASN A 194 -19.07 -0.81 -9.71
C ASN A 194 -19.44 -2.25 -9.34
N ALA A 195 -20.15 -2.49 -8.23
CA ALA A 195 -20.70 -3.81 -7.93
C ALA A 195 -21.75 -4.25 -8.97
N ILE A 196 -22.56 -3.32 -9.48
CA ILE A 196 -23.52 -3.57 -10.55
C ILE A 196 -22.81 -3.90 -11.88
N ASN A 197 -21.67 -3.24 -12.18
CA ASN A 197 -20.90 -3.52 -13.39
C ASN A 197 -20.13 -4.85 -13.35
N VAL A 198 -19.76 -5.35 -12.17
CA VAL A 198 -19.09 -6.65 -12.02
C VAL A 198 -20.07 -7.81 -12.15
N GLN A 199 -21.35 -7.62 -11.78
CA GLN A 199 -22.40 -8.63 -11.98
C GLN A 199 -22.82 -8.81 -13.43
N ASN A 200 -22.47 -7.89 -14.32
CA ASN A 200 -22.75 -7.98 -15.77
C ASN A 200 -21.57 -8.50 -16.60
N LEU A 201 -20.52 -9.03 -15.95
CA LEU A 201 -19.38 -9.71 -16.60
C LEU A 201 -19.47 -11.24 -16.40
N ASP A 202 -20.66 -11.81 -16.47
CA ASP A 202 -20.85 -13.23 -16.70
C ASP A 202 -20.73 -13.49 -18.21
N VAL A 203 -19.55 -13.88 -18.64
CA VAL A 203 -19.31 -14.83 -19.74
C VAL A 203 -18.06 -15.65 -19.43
#